data_e5942d134bf624678d1b8abcb46b7350
#
_entry.id   e5942d134bf624678d1b8abcb46b7350
#
_cell.length_a   1.000
_cell.length_b   1.000
_cell.length_c   1.000
_cell.angle_alpha   90.00
_cell.angle_beta   90.00
_cell.angle_gamma   90.00
#
_symmetry.space_group_name_H-M   'P 1'
#
loop_
_entity.id
_entity.type
_entity.pdbx_description
1 polymer ?
#
loop_
_entity_poly.entity_id
_entity_poly.type
_entity_poly.pdbx_seq_one_letter_code
_entity_poly.pdbx_strand_id
1 'polypeptide(L)'
;MIEAQNINTVFQIFQALGPTLFGNLSDIKGRRPAYIGCLTVSIVANVALACQRSYAALLVLRCVQSSGSAATVALGQAVVADVSTRAERGKWVAYAGMGIMLGPAIGPLVGGLLDTYLGWPSIFWFLAIFSGVMLIVTLCFLPETCRAVVGNGSVPPQKWNRTVWSCLRKKDIAEQTDTLQRSTKRPNPLSSLLIIFRKEDGLILLFGAFLYAGFYIVLITLTDQLSVRYGFNTLQIGLCYIPFGVGCIASRFSVGTLLDRNYKRLSAQVDPSGESARSTKESDAFPIEKARLQIGIPATYASAITVITYGWVMQYKTSVAGPLIMLFFVGNATTGAFNVFSTLIVDINLHQPGTASAANNLARCGMGAAFTAFAQPLVGAIGIGWTSTAVAFLWVAMSPCLWAVMIWGPKWRAAKKAKAEQLEGTK
;
A
#
# COMPACT_ATOMS: atom_id res chain seq x y z
N MET A 1 -12.30 24.47 5.84
CA MET A 1 -12.58 23.05 6.12
C MET A 1 -12.92 22.27 4.85
N ILE A 2 -13.93 22.65 4.07
CA ILE A 2 -14.32 22.00 2.78
C ILE A 2 -13.18 21.99 1.76
N GLU A 3 -12.42 23.07 1.64
CA GLU A 3 -11.29 23.14 0.71
C GLU A 3 -10.18 22.15 1.01
N ALA A 4 -9.83 21.96 2.29
CA ALA A 4 -8.81 20.97 2.71
C ALA A 4 -9.28 19.53 2.42
N GLN A 5 -10.58 19.27 2.58
CA GLN A 5 -11.19 17.98 2.27
C GLN A 5 -11.16 17.68 0.77
N ASN A 6 -11.47 18.67 -0.08
CA ASN A 6 -11.39 18.54 -1.53
C ASN A 6 -9.97 18.24 -2.00
N ILE A 7 -8.97 18.90 -1.43
CA ILE A 7 -7.55 18.64 -1.72
C ILE A 7 -7.18 17.18 -1.42
N ASN A 8 -7.59 16.66 -0.27
CA ASN A 8 -7.31 15.27 0.12
C ASN A 8 -8.05 14.26 -0.77
N THR A 9 -9.32 14.54 -1.12
CA THR A 9 -10.11 13.67 -2.00
C THR A 9 -9.49 13.58 -3.39
N VAL A 10 -9.15 14.72 -3.99
CA VAL A 10 -8.50 14.79 -5.31
C VAL A 10 -7.13 14.09 -5.28
N PHE A 11 -6.35 14.31 -4.23
CA PHE A 11 -5.07 13.62 -4.04
C PHE A 11 -5.25 12.09 -4.04
N GLN A 12 -6.23 11.55 -3.32
CA GLN A 12 -6.48 10.11 -3.27
C GLN A 12 -6.97 9.52 -4.60
N ILE A 13 -7.78 10.26 -5.37
CA ILE A 13 -8.22 9.83 -6.71
C ILE A 13 -7.00 9.63 -7.62
N PHE A 14 -6.10 10.59 -7.67
CA PHE A 14 -4.90 10.48 -8.49
C PHE A 14 -3.87 9.50 -7.92
N GLN A 15 -3.86 9.29 -6.61
CA GLN A 15 -3.11 8.21 -5.96
C GLN A 15 -3.59 6.81 -6.40
N ALA A 16 -4.88 6.67 -6.68
CA ALA A 16 -5.43 5.44 -7.21
C ALA A 16 -4.98 5.18 -8.66
N LEU A 17 -4.94 6.22 -9.49
CA LEU A 17 -4.63 6.13 -10.92
C LEU A 17 -3.13 6.04 -11.23
N GLY A 18 -2.26 6.70 -10.45
CA GLY A 18 -0.82 6.77 -10.69
C GLY A 18 -0.17 5.39 -10.91
N PRO A 19 -0.34 4.42 -10.02
CA PRO A 19 0.27 3.09 -10.16
C PRO A 19 -0.19 2.30 -11.39
N THR A 20 -1.41 2.54 -11.88
CA THR A 20 -1.89 1.85 -13.09
C THR A 20 -1.15 2.28 -14.35
N LEU A 21 -0.73 3.54 -14.41
CA LEU A 21 0.04 4.09 -15.52
C LEU A 21 1.51 3.67 -15.46
N PHE A 22 2.17 3.90 -14.33
CA PHE A 22 3.60 3.64 -14.16
C PHE A 22 3.93 2.18 -13.91
N GLY A 23 3.03 1.39 -13.32
CA GLY A 23 3.22 -0.03 -13.06
C GLY A 23 3.46 -0.82 -14.35
N ASN A 24 2.60 -0.64 -15.33
CA ASN A 24 2.75 -1.25 -16.65
C ASN A 24 4.00 -0.79 -17.40
N LEU A 25 4.32 0.51 -17.30
CA LEU A 25 5.55 1.06 -17.90
C LEU A 25 6.78 0.38 -17.30
N SER A 26 6.76 0.13 -16.00
CA SER A 26 7.86 -0.50 -15.27
C SER A 26 8.09 -1.96 -15.64
N ASP A 27 7.01 -2.70 -15.97
CA ASP A 27 7.09 -4.09 -16.36
C ASP A 27 7.71 -4.28 -17.76
N ILE A 28 7.67 -3.24 -18.60
CA ILE A 28 8.16 -3.30 -20.00
C ILE A 28 9.51 -2.59 -20.16
N LYS A 29 9.61 -1.35 -19.66
CA LYS A 29 10.82 -0.53 -19.81
C LYS A 29 11.84 -0.74 -18.71
N GLY A 30 11.44 -1.38 -17.61
CA GLY A 30 12.27 -1.62 -16.44
C GLY A 30 11.84 -0.80 -15.22
N ARG A 31 12.24 -1.28 -14.05
CA ARG A 31 11.88 -0.65 -12.76
C ARG A 31 12.58 0.69 -12.57
N ARG A 32 13.87 0.73 -12.87
CA ARG A 32 14.71 1.92 -12.67
C ARG A 32 14.22 3.15 -13.45
N PRO A 33 13.94 3.08 -14.78
CA PRO A 33 13.41 4.22 -15.52
C PRO A 33 12.06 4.72 -14.99
N ALA A 34 11.20 3.79 -14.56
CA ALA A 34 9.90 4.14 -13.99
C ALA A 34 10.09 4.92 -12.66
N TYR A 35 11.02 4.50 -11.78
CA TYR A 35 11.35 5.23 -10.56
C TYR A 35 11.88 6.63 -10.85
N ILE A 36 12.82 6.77 -11.81
CA ILE A 36 13.39 8.07 -12.21
C ILE A 36 12.27 8.99 -12.69
N GLY A 37 11.38 8.51 -13.56
CA GLY A 37 10.24 9.27 -14.06
C GLY A 37 9.29 9.73 -12.93
N CYS A 38 8.90 8.82 -12.03
CA CYS A 38 8.04 9.12 -10.89
C CYS A 38 8.65 10.16 -9.94
N LEU A 39 9.93 10.00 -9.59
CA LEU A 39 10.62 10.94 -8.70
C LEU A 39 10.79 12.32 -9.35
N THR A 40 11.11 12.38 -10.66
CA THR A 40 11.21 13.64 -11.40
C THR A 40 9.86 14.37 -11.42
N VAL A 41 8.77 13.68 -11.73
CA VAL A 41 7.41 14.26 -11.69
C VAL A 41 7.08 14.76 -10.29
N SER A 42 7.43 14.02 -9.25
CA SER A 42 7.22 14.43 -7.86
C SER A 42 8.03 15.68 -7.49
N ILE A 43 9.29 15.78 -7.91
CA ILE A 43 10.15 16.96 -7.65
C ILE A 43 9.55 18.20 -8.32
N VAL A 44 9.23 18.12 -9.62
CA VAL A 44 8.66 19.24 -10.37
C VAL A 44 7.35 19.71 -9.75
N ALA A 45 6.47 18.75 -9.39
CA ALA A 45 5.20 19.08 -8.76
C ALA A 45 5.39 19.73 -7.39
N ASN A 46 6.32 19.25 -6.55
CA ASN A 46 6.59 19.84 -5.24
C ASN A 46 7.19 21.26 -5.33
N VAL A 47 8.13 21.49 -6.24
CA VAL A 47 8.68 22.82 -6.48
C VAL A 47 7.59 23.79 -6.94
N ALA A 48 6.74 23.37 -7.88
CA ALA A 48 5.62 24.19 -8.34
C ALA A 48 4.60 24.46 -7.22
N LEU A 49 4.32 23.47 -6.35
CA LEU A 49 3.45 23.62 -5.18
C LEU A 49 4.01 24.60 -4.15
N ALA A 50 5.32 24.62 -3.96
CA ALA A 50 5.97 25.53 -3.03
C ALA A 50 5.91 27.00 -3.51
N CYS A 51 5.89 27.22 -4.83
CA CYS A 51 5.91 28.56 -5.45
C CYS A 51 4.51 29.11 -5.77
N GLN A 52 3.47 28.27 -5.81
CA GLN A 52 2.12 28.69 -6.22
C GLN A 52 1.39 29.46 -5.12
N ARG A 53 0.39 30.30 -5.52
CA ARG A 53 -0.46 31.10 -4.61
C ARG A 53 -1.96 30.95 -4.92
N SER A 54 -2.33 30.17 -5.94
CA SER A 54 -3.72 30.00 -6.38
C SER A 54 -4.27 28.67 -5.93
N TYR A 55 -5.49 28.64 -5.39
CA TYR A 55 -6.16 27.40 -4.98
C TYR A 55 -6.37 26.43 -6.17
N ALA A 56 -6.73 26.92 -7.35
CA ALA A 56 -6.89 26.07 -8.53
C ALA A 56 -5.56 25.42 -8.96
N ALA A 57 -4.46 26.20 -8.93
CA ALA A 57 -3.12 25.65 -9.19
C ALA A 57 -2.72 24.58 -8.15
N LEU A 58 -3.05 24.80 -6.87
CA LEU A 58 -2.81 23.85 -5.80
C LEU A 58 -3.52 22.52 -6.08
N LEU A 59 -4.79 22.53 -6.47
CA LEU A 59 -5.52 21.30 -6.79
C LEU A 59 -4.88 20.53 -7.96
N VAL A 60 -4.59 21.19 -9.07
CA VAL A 60 -3.98 20.56 -10.25
C VAL A 60 -2.59 20.01 -9.93
N LEU A 61 -1.76 20.77 -9.25
CA LEU A 61 -0.42 20.33 -8.89
C LEU A 61 -0.43 19.18 -7.88
N ARG A 62 -1.43 19.12 -7.00
CA ARG A 62 -1.66 17.97 -6.11
C ARG A 62 -2.01 16.70 -6.88
N CYS A 63 -2.77 16.79 -7.98
CA CYS A 63 -3.03 15.65 -8.86
C CYS A 63 -1.71 15.10 -9.46
N VAL A 64 -0.86 15.99 -9.97
CA VAL A 64 0.44 15.61 -10.56
C VAL A 64 1.36 15.00 -9.50
N GLN A 65 1.48 15.65 -8.34
CA GLN A 65 2.27 15.16 -7.20
C GLN A 65 1.83 13.76 -6.79
N SER A 66 0.52 13.55 -6.63
CA SER A 66 -0.05 12.28 -6.21
C SER A 66 0.23 11.17 -7.22
N SER A 67 0.09 11.44 -8.51
CA SER A 67 0.37 10.47 -9.58
C SER A 67 1.82 9.99 -9.57
N GLY A 68 2.77 10.91 -9.35
CA GLY A 68 4.20 10.57 -9.25
C GLY A 68 4.54 9.79 -7.99
N SER A 69 4.08 10.27 -6.82
CA SER A 69 4.42 9.65 -5.54
C SER A 69 3.79 8.28 -5.33
N ALA A 70 2.53 8.09 -5.71
CA ALA A 70 1.82 6.83 -5.51
C ALA A 70 2.41 5.66 -6.29
N ALA A 71 2.94 5.90 -7.48
CA ALA A 71 3.54 4.88 -8.30
C ALA A 71 4.81 4.28 -7.66
N THR A 72 5.56 5.06 -6.86
CA THR A 72 6.77 4.57 -6.18
C THR A 72 6.48 3.43 -5.21
N VAL A 73 5.30 3.43 -4.58
CA VAL A 73 4.86 2.35 -3.68
C VAL A 73 4.68 1.03 -4.43
N ALA A 74 3.98 1.06 -5.57
CA ALA A 74 3.78 -0.12 -6.40
C ALA A 74 5.10 -0.65 -6.98
N LEU A 75 5.99 0.26 -7.40
CA LEU A 75 7.34 -0.07 -7.88
C LEU A 75 8.17 -0.73 -6.78
N GLY A 76 8.09 -0.26 -5.52
CA GLY A 76 8.78 -0.87 -4.38
C GLY A 76 8.37 -2.33 -4.17
N GLN A 77 7.08 -2.63 -4.23
CA GLN A 77 6.57 -4.00 -4.14
C GLN A 77 7.05 -4.86 -5.31
N ALA A 78 7.10 -4.29 -6.52
CA ALA A 78 7.57 -4.99 -7.71
C ALA A 78 9.08 -5.32 -7.63
N VAL A 79 9.92 -4.36 -7.20
CA VAL A 79 11.36 -4.59 -6.97
C VAL A 79 11.57 -5.70 -5.94
N VAL A 80 10.85 -5.67 -4.83
CA VAL A 80 10.92 -6.74 -3.82
C VAL A 80 10.56 -8.09 -4.42
N ALA A 81 9.52 -8.15 -5.25
CA ALA A 81 9.11 -9.39 -5.92
C ALA A 81 10.17 -9.91 -6.91
N ASP A 82 10.90 -9.01 -7.57
CA ASP A 82 11.95 -9.36 -8.53
C ASP A 82 13.22 -9.89 -7.84
N VAL A 83 13.59 -9.33 -6.68
CA VAL A 83 14.86 -9.63 -5.98
C VAL A 83 14.72 -10.74 -4.94
N SER A 84 13.53 -10.89 -4.31
CA SER A 84 13.33 -11.85 -3.23
C SER A 84 12.96 -13.24 -3.71
N THR A 85 13.43 -14.28 -2.98
CA THR A 85 12.95 -15.65 -3.14
C THR A 85 11.52 -15.79 -2.59
N ARG A 86 10.78 -16.81 -3.04
CA ARG A 86 9.41 -17.06 -2.56
C ARG A 86 9.34 -17.23 -1.04
N ALA A 87 10.35 -17.87 -0.45
CA ALA A 87 10.41 -18.14 0.99
C ALA A 87 10.58 -16.85 1.82
N GLU A 88 11.33 -15.86 1.32
CA GLU A 88 11.65 -14.63 2.04
C GLU A 88 10.79 -13.43 1.61
N ARG A 89 10.03 -13.58 0.52
CA ARG A 89 9.24 -12.49 -0.05
C ARG A 89 8.29 -11.84 0.95
N GLY A 90 7.62 -12.60 1.78
CA GLY A 90 6.71 -12.09 2.81
C GLY A 90 7.38 -11.10 3.75
N LYS A 91 8.61 -11.42 4.19
CA LYS A 91 9.42 -10.55 5.04
C LYS A 91 9.76 -9.23 4.35
N TRP A 92 10.22 -9.27 3.10
CA TRP A 92 10.65 -8.08 2.36
C TRP A 92 9.47 -7.21 1.90
N VAL A 93 8.36 -7.82 1.48
CA VAL A 93 7.09 -7.11 1.17
C VAL A 93 6.58 -6.37 2.39
N ALA A 94 6.67 -6.97 3.55
CA ALA A 94 6.25 -6.31 4.78
C ALA A 94 7.16 -5.13 5.16
N TYR A 95 8.46 -5.19 4.94
CA TYR A 95 9.35 -4.04 5.12
C TYR A 95 9.02 -2.92 4.14
N ALA A 96 8.82 -3.24 2.85
CA ALA A 96 8.42 -2.25 1.84
C ALA A 96 7.05 -1.63 2.15
N GLY A 97 6.11 -2.40 2.70
CA GLY A 97 4.78 -1.95 3.11
C GLY A 97 4.75 -1.06 4.35
N MET A 98 5.77 -1.13 5.22
CA MET A 98 5.83 -0.29 6.43
C MET A 98 5.79 1.20 6.12
N GLY A 99 6.45 1.65 5.05
CA GLY A 99 6.47 3.06 4.65
C GLY A 99 5.07 3.62 4.36
N ILE A 100 4.16 2.79 3.82
CA ILE A 100 2.79 3.20 3.52
C ILE A 100 2.02 3.56 4.81
N MET A 101 2.27 2.81 5.88
CA MET A 101 1.56 2.98 7.15
C MET A 101 2.26 3.99 8.07
N LEU A 102 3.58 4.14 7.96
CA LEU A 102 4.34 5.14 8.72
C LEU A 102 4.17 6.55 8.15
N GLY A 103 3.92 6.70 6.86
CA GLY A 103 3.70 7.99 6.22
C GLY A 103 2.64 8.84 6.92
N PRO A 104 1.43 8.33 7.15
CA PRO A 104 0.38 9.05 7.88
C PRO A 104 0.71 9.38 9.34
N ALA A 105 1.66 8.69 9.96
CA ALA A 105 2.10 8.98 11.32
C ALA A 105 3.20 10.05 11.38
N ILE A 106 4.20 9.93 10.50
CA ILE A 106 5.36 10.84 10.45
C ILE A 106 4.99 12.15 9.73
N GLY A 107 4.12 12.07 8.71
CA GLY A 107 3.72 13.21 7.89
C GLY A 107 3.20 14.40 8.71
N PRO A 108 2.17 14.23 9.55
CA PRO A 108 1.64 15.32 10.38
C PRO A 108 2.66 15.86 11.39
N LEU A 109 3.56 15.01 11.91
CA LEU A 109 4.61 15.47 12.83
C LEU A 109 5.62 16.39 12.12
N VAL A 110 6.17 15.93 11.00
CA VAL A 110 7.13 16.72 10.22
C VAL A 110 6.44 17.94 9.60
N GLY A 111 5.22 17.75 9.07
CA GLY A 111 4.42 18.85 8.53
C GLY A 111 4.07 19.90 9.57
N GLY A 112 3.70 19.49 10.78
CA GLY A 112 3.41 20.40 11.89
C GLY A 112 4.63 21.22 12.34
N LEU A 113 5.81 20.58 12.40
CA LEU A 113 7.07 21.27 12.69
C LEU A 113 7.41 22.32 11.62
N LEU A 114 7.37 21.90 10.34
CA LEU A 114 7.70 22.78 9.22
C LEU A 114 6.71 23.95 9.09
N ASP A 115 5.41 23.66 9.23
CA ASP A 115 4.37 24.70 9.18
C ASP A 115 4.52 25.74 10.29
N THR A 116 4.77 25.27 11.52
CA THR A 116 4.87 26.15 12.70
C THR A 116 6.08 27.09 12.63
N TYR A 117 7.24 26.62 12.15
CA TYR A 117 8.49 27.41 12.17
C TYR A 117 8.83 28.08 10.83
N LEU A 118 8.44 27.50 9.70
CA LEU A 118 8.84 27.96 8.37
C LEU A 118 7.65 28.25 7.43
N GLY A 119 6.41 28.00 7.91
CA GLY A 119 5.20 28.18 7.11
C GLY A 119 4.93 27.01 6.13
N TRP A 120 3.69 26.90 5.69
CA TRP A 120 3.20 25.76 4.87
C TRP A 120 3.97 25.48 3.55
N PRO A 121 4.57 26.47 2.82
CA PRO A 121 5.32 26.16 1.60
C PRO A 121 6.58 25.34 1.87
N SER A 122 7.15 25.42 3.08
CA SER A 122 8.34 24.67 3.48
C SER A 122 8.12 23.16 3.44
N ILE A 123 6.89 22.68 3.63
CA ILE A 123 6.52 21.26 3.52
C ILE A 123 6.83 20.76 2.10
N PHE A 124 6.50 21.54 1.09
CA PHE A 124 6.75 21.15 -0.32
C PHE A 124 8.22 21.25 -0.69
N TRP A 125 8.94 22.24 -0.16
CA TRP A 125 10.40 22.31 -0.31
C TRP A 125 11.08 21.10 0.32
N PHE A 126 10.67 20.70 1.51
CA PHE A 126 11.17 19.48 2.16
C PHE A 126 10.91 18.24 1.30
N LEU A 127 9.70 18.09 0.77
CA LEU A 127 9.35 16.96 -0.10
C LEU A 127 10.13 16.97 -1.42
N ALA A 128 10.39 18.13 -1.98
CA ALA A 128 11.21 18.29 -3.19
C ALA A 128 12.67 17.85 -2.93
N ILE A 129 13.26 18.34 -1.83
CA ILE A 129 14.62 17.96 -1.43
C ILE A 129 14.71 16.46 -1.14
N PHE A 130 13.77 15.91 -0.37
CA PHE A 130 13.72 14.49 -0.06
C PHE A 130 13.61 13.62 -1.32
N SER A 131 12.71 13.99 -2.24
CA SER A 131 12.57 13.32 -3.53
C SER A 131 13.83 13.45 -4.39
N GLY A 132 14.52 14.60 -4.34
CA GLY A 132 15.79 14.83 -5.01
C GLY A 132 16.91 13.93 -4.49
N VAL A 133 17.02 13.80 -3.17
CA VAL A 133 17.98 12.87 -2.54
C VAL A 133 17.68 11.43 -2.97
N MET A 134 16.40 11.02 -2.94
CA MET A 134 15.98 9.69 -3.38
C MET A 134 16.25 9.45 -4.87
N LEU A 135 16.10 10.49 -5.71
CA LEU A 135 16.47 10.42 -7.14
C LEU A 135 17.97 10.17 -7.31
N ILE A 136 18.82 10.90 -6.59
CA ILE A 136 20.28 10.71 -6.63
C ILE A 136 20.65 9.29 -6.17
N VAL A 137 20.08 8.82 -5.06
CA VAL A 137 20.30 7.45 -4.58
C VAL A 137 19.89 6.41 -5.63
N THR A 138 18.73 6.62 -6.26
CA THR A 138 18.22 5.73 -7.33
C THR A 138 19.15 5.72 -8.55
N LEU A 139 19.65 6.88 -8.97
CA LEU A 139 20.58 7.01 -10.10
C LEU A 139 21.93 6.34 -9.82
N CYS A 140 22.44 6.48 -8.61
CA CYS A 140 23.76 5.95 -8.23
C CYS A 140 23.73 4.44 -7.92
N PHE A 141 22.74 3.99 -7.16
CA PHE A 141 22.80 2.67 -6.52
C PHE A 141 21.75 1.67 -6.99
N LEU A 142 20.55 2.12 -7.48
CA LEU A 142 19.51 1.18 -7.87
C LEU A 142 19.83 0.53 -9.24
N PRO A 143 20.22 -0.76 -9.30
CA PRO A 143 20.37 -1.46 -10.56
C PRO A 143 18.99 -1.75 -11.17
N GLU A 144 18.96 -2.10 -12.46
CA GLU A 144 17.73 -2.63 -13.06
C GLU A 144 17.44 -4.02 -12.50
N THR A 145 16.22 -4.22 -12.02
CA THR A 145 15.78 -5.46 -11.37
C THR A 145 14.71 -6.21 -12.15
N CYS A 146 14.14 -5.59 -13.18
CA CYS A 146 13.06 -6.18 -13.96
C CYS A 146 13.53 -7.45 -14.68
N ARG A 147 12.96 -8.60 -14.31
CA ARG A 147 13.31 -9.90 -14.90
C ARG A 147 13.05 -9.97 -16.41
N ALA A 148 12.09 -9.21 -16.92
CA ALA A 148 11.84 -9.12 -18.37
C ALA A 148 12.97 -8.38 -19.13
N VAL A 149 13.78 -7.58 -18.43
CA VAL A 149 14.86 -6.76 -19.01
C VAL A 149 16.23 -7.38 -18.78
N VAL A 150 16.49 -7.89 -17.56
CA VAL A 150 17.80 -8.41 -17.13
C VAL A 150 17.80 -9.92 -16.82
N GLY A 151 16.69 -10.62 -17.01
CA GLY A 151 16.56 -12.03 -16.65
C GLY A 151 16.77 -12.24 -15.14
N ASN A 152 17.66 -13.17 -14.79
CA ASN A 152 18.10 -13.37 -13.38
C ASN A 152 19.36 -12.53 -13.05
N GLY A 153 19.60 -11.41 -13.76
CA GLY A 153 20.82 -10.61 -13.63
C GLY A 153 21.95 -11.07 -14.57
N SER A 154 21.69 -12.06 -15.42
CA SER A 154 22.65 -12.59 -16.41
C SER A 154 22.82 -11.68 -17.63
N VAL A 155 21.77 -10.92 -17.98
CA VAL A 155 21.78 -10.03 -19.15
C VAL A 155 22.05 -8.59 -18.68
N PRO A 156 23.09 -7.91 -19.24
CA PRO A 156 23.36 -6.53 -18.90
C PRO A 156 22.22 -5.61 -19.35
N PRO A 157 21.82 -4.63 -18.51
CA PRO A 157 20.80 -3.67 -18.88
C PRO A 157 21.30 -2.79 -20.04
N GLN A 158 20.36 -2.18 -20.76
CA GLN A 158 20.65 -1.25 -21.86
C GLN A 158 21.60 -0.13 -21.38
N LYS A 159 22.44 0.41 -22.27
CA LYS A 159 23.47 1.42 -21.93
C LYS A 159 22.92 2.61 -21.13
N TRP A 160 21.74 3.11 -21.50
CA TRP A 160 21.07 4.22 -20.82
C TRP A 160 20.46 3.85 -19.45
N ASN A 161 20.27 2.55 -19.17
CA ASN A 161 19.69 2.03 -17.92
C ASN A 161 20.75 1.48 -16.93
N ARG A 162 22.03 1.74 -17.17
CA ARG A 162 23.12 1.38 -16.26
C ARG A 162 23.22 2.36 -15.11
N THR A 163 23.57 1.90 -13.92
CA THR A 163 23.86 2.77 -12.76
C THR A 163 25.18 3.50 -12.96
N VAL A 164 25.30 4.71 -12.39
CA VAL A 164 26.57 5.45 -12.41
C VAL A 164 27.71 4.60 -11.81
N TRP A 165 27.42 3.88 -10.72
CA TRP A 165 28.38 2.98 -10.10
C TRP A 165 28.83 1.84 -11.01
N SER A 166 27.93 1.24 -11.78
CA SER A 166 28.28 0.18 -12.75
C SER A 166 29.09 0.70 -13.94
N CYS A 167 28.88 1.96 -14.32
CA CYS A 167 29.66 2.61 -15.38
C CYS A 167 31.11 2.91 -14.92
N LEU A 168 31.28 3.29 -13.65
CA LEU A 168 32.62 3.58 -13.06
C LEU A 168 33.41 2.30 -12.81
N ARG A 169 32.73 1.19 -12.45
CA ARG A 169 33.35 -0.10 -12.21
C ARG A 169 33.41 -0.88 -13.51
N LYS A 170 34.33 -0.54 -14.42
CA LYS A 170 34.62 -1.25 -15.67
C LYS A 170 34.81 -2.76 -15.39
N LYS A 171 33.73 -3.50 -15.24
CA LYS A 171 33.74 -4.95 -15.26
C LYS A 171 33.37 -5.31 -16.70
N ASP A 172 34.28 -5.88 -17.45
CA ASP A 172 34.02 -6.51 -18.74
C ASP A 172 32.96 -7.59 -18.50
N ILE A 173 31.71 -7.19 -18.58
CA ILE A 173 30.60 -8.14 -18.65
C ILE A 173 30.64 -8.60 -20.11
N ALA A 174 31.22 -9.78 -20.32
CA ALA A 174 31.19 -10.47 -21.59
C ALA A 174 29.75 -10.37 -22.16
N GLU A 175 29.63 -9.92 -23.39
CA GLU A 175 28.39 -9.93 -24.17
C GLU A 175 27.94 -11.40 -24.34
N GLN A 176 27.39 -11.98 -23.30
CA GLN A 176 26.57 -13.16 -23.45
C GLN A 176 25.26 -12.70 -24.07
N THR A 177 25.21 -12.81 -25.39
CA THR A 177 24.03 -12.60 -26.20
C THR A 177 23.06 -13.76 -25.97
N ASP A 178 22.54 -13.88 -24.77
CA ASP A 178 21.37 -14.68 -24.54
C ASP A 178 20.17 -13.90 -25.08
N THR A 179 19.60 -14.44 -26.14
CA THR A 179 18.40 -13.94 -26.81
C THR A 179 17.18 -14.09 -25.89
N LEU A 180 17.12 -13.28 -24.85
CA LEU A 180 15.88 -13.09 -24.11
C LEU A 180 14.85 -12.53 -25.10
N GLN A 181 13.84 -13.31 -25.43
CA GLN A 181 12.68 -12.84 -26.17
C GLN A 181 12.00 -11.77 -25.32
N ARG A 182 12.38 -10.50 -25.57
CA ARG A 182 11.76 -9.34 -24.93
C ARG A 182 10.27 -9.38 -25.26
N SER A 183 9.46 -9.45 -24.21
CA SER A 183 8.00 -9.40 -24.37
C SER A 183 7.61 -8.12 -25.12
N THR A 184 7.13 -8.27 -26.33
CA THR A 184 6.57 -7.19 -27.16
C THR A 184 5.13 -6.83 -26.78
N LYS A 185 4.60 -7.44 -25.71
CA LYS A 185 3.24 -7.15 -25.24
C LYS A 185 3.12 -5.69 -24.81
N ARG A 186 2.19 -4.97 -25.43
CA ARG A 186 1.87 -3.60 -25.03
C ARG A 186 1.29 -3.58 -23.61
N PRO A 187 1.66 -2.60 -22.78
CA PRO A 187 1.08 -2.45 -21.46
C PRO A 187 -0.42 -2.24 -21.58
N ASN A 188 -1.18 -3.03 -20.85
CA ASN A 188 -2.62 -2.84 -20.78
C ASN A 188 -2.98 -2.30 -19.37
N PRO A 189 -3.21 -0.99 -19.21
CA PRO A 189 -3.55 -0.39 -17.91
C PRO A 189 -4.87 -0.93 -17.34
N LEU A 190 -5.73 -1.51 -18.20
CA LEU A 190 -6.99 -2.12 -17.78
C LEU A 190 -6.82 -3.48 -17.09
N SER A 191 -5.61 -4.08 -17.13
CA SER A 191 -5.36 -5.38 -16.48
C SER A 191 -5.59 -5.35 -14.97
N SER A 192 -5.29 -4.22 -14.31
CA SER A 192 -5.56 -4.03 -12.87
C SER A 192 -7.05 -3.97 -12.57
N LEU A 193 -7.87 -3.37 -13.45
CA LEU A 193 -9.33 -3.37 -13.33
C LEU A 193 -9.91 -4.78 -13.48
N LEU A 194 -9.39 -5.58 -14.40
CA LEU A 194 -9.84 -6.96 -14.59
C LEU A 194 -9.63 -7.82 -13.34
N ILE A 195 -8.59 -7.56 -12.55
CA ILE A 195 -8.37 -8.26 -11.26
C ILE A 195 -9.47 -7.91 -10.26
N ILE A 196 -9.91 -6.65 -10.19
CA ILE A 196 -10.96 -6.19 -9.27
C ILE A 196 -12.29 -6.92 -9.53
N PHE A 197 -12.60 -7.21 -10.78
CA PHE A 197 -13.85 -7.90 -11.16
C PHE A 197 -13.79 -9.43 -11.03
N ARG A 198 -12.66 -10.01 -10.66
CA ARG A 198 -12.57 -11.45 -10.35
C ARG A 198 -13.18 -11.71 -8.98
N LYS A 199 -14.02 -12.75 -8.85
CA LYS A 199 -14.78 -13.03 -7.61
C LYS A 199 -13.90 -13.12 -6.37
N GLU A 200 -12.83 -13.90 -6.41
CA GLU A 200 -11.89 -14.12 -5.30
C GLU A 200 -11.15 -12.83 -4.94
N ASP A 201 -10.48 -12.26 -5.93
CA ASP A 201 -9.66 -11.07 -5.77
C ASP A 201 -10.53 -9.86 -5.40
N GLY A 202 -11.69 -9.71 -6.07
CA GLY A 202 -12.62 -8.61 -5.86
C GLY A 202 -13.20 -8.53 -4.45
N LEU A 203 -13.56 -9.66 -3.84
CA LEU A 203 -14.09 -9.68 -2.46
C LEU A 203 -13.01 -9.25 -1.45
N ILE A 204 -11.77 -9.72 -1.62
CA ILE A 204 -10.66 -9.36 -0.75
C ILE A 204 -10.31 -7.88 -0.91
N LEU A 205 -10.25 -7.39 -2.17
CA LEU A 205 -9.95 -6.00 -2.51
C LEU A 205 -11.03 -5.07 -1.99
N LEU A 206 -12.29 -5.42 -2.15
CA LEU A 206 -13.43 -4.64 -1.66
C LEU A 206 -13.38 -4.51 -0.14
N PHE A 207 -13.18 -5.63 0.56
CA PHE A 207 -13.06 -5.61 2.01
C PHE A 207 -11.86 -4.78 2.48
N GLY A 208 -10.68 -4.99 1.88
CA GLY A 208 -9.47 -4.21 2.17
C GLY A 208 -9.64 -2.72 1.90
N ALA A 209 -10.42 -2.35 0.86
CA ALA A 209 -10.76 -0.98 0.54
C ALA A 209 -11.67 -0.33 1.60
N PHE A 210 -12.68 -1.05 2.11
CA PHE A 210 -13.51 -0.57 3.23
C PHE A 210 -12.71 -0.42 4.52
N LEU A 211 -11.80 -1.36 4.81
CA LEU A 211 -10.93 -1.26 5.97
C LEU A 211 -10.04 -0.01 5.90
N TYR A 212 -9.45 0.23 4.74
CA TYR A 212 -8.61 1.41 4.49
C TYR A 212 -9.42 2.72 4.56
N ALA A 213 -10.62 2.75 3.98
CA ALA A 213 -11.49 3.92 4.00
C ALA A 213 -11.87 4.32 5.42
N GLY A 214 -12.26 3.36 6.25
CA GLY A 214 -12.57 3.62 7.66
C GLY A 214 -11.37 4.07 8.47
N PHE A 215 -10.19 3.50 8.21
CA PHE A 215 -8.93 3.95 8.75
C PHE A 215 -8.63 5.44 8.41
N TYR A 216 -8.86 5.83 7.15
CA TYR A 216 -8.66 7.22 6.73
C TYR A 216 -9.67 8.19 7.37
N ILE A 217 -10.92 7.77 7.62
CA ILE A 217 -11.89 8.57 8.38
C ILE A 217 -11.33 8.90 9.76
N VAL A 218 -10.79 7.91 10.48
CA VAL A 218 -10.19 8.13 11.81
C VAL A 218 -9.05 9.15 11.73
N LEU A 219 -8.14 9.01 10.77
CA LEU A 219 -6.98 9.93 10.65
C LEU A 219 -7.38 11.36 10.27
N ILE A 220 -8.29 11.53 9.33
CA ILE A 220 -8.71 12.87 8.87
C ILE A 220 -9.50 13.59 9.96
N THR A 221 -10.39 12.88 10.64
CA THR A 221 -11.20 13.47 11.70
C THR A 221 -10.40 13.74 12.99
N LEU A 222 -9.31 13.01 13.22
CA LEU A 222 -8.43 13.19 14.36
C LEU A 222 -7.91 14.64 14.49
N THR A 223 -7.40 15.21 13.41
CA THR A 223 -6.87 16.58 13.39
C THR A 223 -7.91 17.58 13.85
N ASP A 224 -9.13 17.51 13.30
CA ASP A 224 -10.21 18.44 13.63
C ASP A 224 -10.71 18.24 15.07
N GLN A 225 -10.85 16.97 15.50
CA GLN A 225 -11.32 16.68 16.84
C GLN A 225 -10.32 17.14 17.92
N LEU A 226 -9.01 16.99 17.68
CA LEU A 226 -7.98 17.49 18.59
C LEU A 226 -7.96 19.02 18.64
N SER A 227 -8.11 19.70 17.52
CA SER A 227 -8.18 21.16 17.45
C SER A 227 -9.44 21.68 18.15
N VAL A 228 -10.63 21.15 17.81
CA VAL A 228 -11.92 21.66 18.30
C VAL A 228 -12.15 21.31 19.77
N ARG A 229 -11.80 20.09 20.20
CA ARG A 229 -12.13 19.59 21.56
C ARG A 229 -11.08 19.92 22.60
N TYR A 230 -9.79 19.88 22.22
CA TYR A 230 -8.66 20.07 23.14
C TYR A 230 -7.91 21.38 22.89
N GLY A 231 -8.23 22.13 21.82
CA GLY A 231 -7.60 23.42 21.52
C GLY A 231 -6.12 23.28 21.11
N PHE A 232 -5.71 22.14 20.56
CA PHE A 232 -4.32 21.87 20.23
C PHE A 232 -3.89 22.64 18.97
N ASN A 233 -2.66 23.14 18.98
CA ASN A 233 -2.01 23.73 17.84
C ASN A 233 -1.48 22.66 16.86
N THR A 234 -1.05 23.06 15.68
CA THR A 234 -0.58 22.14 14.60
C THR A 234 0.54 21.22 15.05
N LEU A 235 1.48 21.73 15.86
CA LEU A 235 2.59 20.92 16.40
C LEU A 235 2.10 19.86 17.39
N GLN A 236 1.23 20.23 18.33
CA GLN A 236 0.67 19.31 19.31
C GLN A 236 -0.16 18.21 18.65
N ILE A 237 -0.93 18.58 17.62
CA ILE A 237 -1.66 17.61 16.80
C ILE A 237 -0.68 16.64 16.12
N GLY A 238 0.41 17.13 15.52
CA GLY A 238 1.45 16.29 14.93
C GLY A 238 2.04 15.28 15.94
N LEU A 239 2.31 15.70 17.17
CA LEU A 239 2.80 14.83 18.24
C LEU A 239 1.78 13.74 18.61
N CYS A 240 0.48 14.02 18.55
CA CYS A 240 -0.58 13.06 18.83
C CYS A 240 -0.65 11.91 17.82
N TYR A 241 0.01 12.02 16.65
CA TYR A 241 0.12 10.91 15.68
C TYR A 241 1.22 9.89 16.02
N ILE A 242 2.14 10.21 16.94
CA ILE A 242 3.24 9.30 17.34
C ILE A 242 2.71 7.95 17.87
N PRO A 243 1.76 7.90 18.83
CA PRO A 243 1.24 6.62 19.33
C PRO A 243 0.67 5.73 18.22
N PHE A 244 -0.03 6.35 17.25
CA PHE A 244 -0.51 5.65 16.07
C PHE A 244 0.64 5.02 15.26
N GLY A 245 1.71 5.78 14.98
CA GLY A 245 2.90 5.29 14.27
C GLY A 245 3.60 4.15 15.01
N VAL A 246 3.75 4.26 16.32
CA VAL A 246 4.30 3.20 17.16
C VAL A 246 3.41 1.94 17.10
N GLY A 247 2.08 2.11 17.10
CA GLY A 247 1.12 1.03 16.88
C GLY A 247 1.31 0.31 15.55
N CYS A 248 1.51 1.07 14.46
CA CYS A 248 1.79 0.52 13.13
C CYS A 248 3.08 -0.33 13.11
N ILE A 249 4.14 0.12 13.77
CA ILE A 249 5.38 -0.65 13.91
C ILE A 249 5.16 -1.90 14.76
N ALA A 250 4.46 -1.78 15.89
CA ALA A 250 4.16 -2.88 16.79
C ALA A 250 3.33 -3.98 16.11
N SER A 251 2.48 -3.63 15.13
CA SER A 251 1.72 -4.57 14.30
C SER A 251 2.59 -5.63 13.62
N ARG A 252 3.84 -5.27 13.28
CA ARG A 252 4.79 -6.20 12.69
C ARG A 252 5.16 -7.34 13.65
N PHE A 253 5.32 -7.01 14.92
CA PHE A 253 5.70 -7.99 15.94
C PHE A 253 4.49 -8.78 16.45
N SER A 254 3.30 -8.19 16.49
CA SER A 254 2.07 -8.86 16.89
C SER A 254 1.48 -9.71 15.76
N VAL A 255 0.85 -9.07 14.78
CA VAL A 255 0.12 -9.75 13.69
C VAL A 255 1.08 -10.43 12.71
N GLY A 256 2.21 -9.80 12.39
CA GLY A 256 3.20 -10.36 11.46
C GLY A 256 3.77 -11.68 11.96
N THR A 257 4.16 -11.75 13.24
CA THR A 257 4.69 -12.98 13.84
C THR A 257 3.63 -14.09 13.90
N LEU A 258 2.38 -13.73 14.23
CA LEU A 258 1.26 -14.68 14.22
C LEU A 258 1.00 -15.23 12.82
N LEU A 259 1.08 -14.38 11.81
CA LEU A 259 0.89 -14.77 10.41
C LEU A 259 1.95 -15.76 9.94
N ASP A 260 3.23 -15.52 10.28
CA ASP A 260 4.33 -16.41 9.93
C ASP A 260 4.25 -17.75 10.69
N ARG A 261 3.86 -17.72 11.98
CA ARG A 261 3.66 -18.93 12.79
C ARG A 261 2.50 -19.79 12.25
N ASN A 262 1.39 -19.15 11.91
CA ASN A 262 0.23 -19.86 11.37
C ASN A 262 0.53 -20.48 9.99
N TYR A 263 1.25 -19.75 9.14
CA TYR A 263 1.70 -20.27 7.85
C TYR A 263 2.58 -21.52 8.03
N LYS A 264 3.60 -21.45 8.89
CA LYS A 264 4.48 -22.59 9.20
C LYS A 264 3.71 -23.78 9.78
N ARG A 265 2.75 -23.51 10.68
CA ARG A 265 1.91 -24.57 11.28
C ARG A 265 1.10 -25.31 10.22
N LEU A 266 0.44 -24.59 9.33
CA LEU A 266 -0.37 -25.20 8.28
C LEU A 266 0.50 -25.87 7.20
N SER A 267 1.66 -25.31 6.87
CA SER A 267 2.61 -25.93 5.96
C SER A 267 3.10 -27.27 6.48
N ALA A 268 3.43 -27.37 7.76
CA ALA A 268 3.84 -28.63 8.39
C ALA A 268 2.71 -29.68 8.48
N GLN A 269 1.44 -29.24 8.48
CA GLN A 269 0.29 -30.17 8.43
C GLN A 269 0.02 -30.72 7.03
N VAL A 270 0.29 -29.94 5.99
CA VAL A 270 0.06 -30.34 4.58
C VAL A 270 1.24 -31.15 4.04
N ASP A 271 2.45 -30.84 4.47
CA ASP A 271 3.67 -31.52 4.03
C ASP A 271 4.63 -31.77 5.22
N PRO A 272 4.49 -32.92 5.88
CA PRO A 272 5.36 -33.31 6.98
C PRO A 272 6.81 -33.57 6.56
N SER A 273 7.07 -33.86 5.27
CA SER A 273 8.41 -34.20 4.76
C SER A 273 9.27 -32.98 4.45
N GLY A 274 8.67 -31.79 4.35
CA GLY A 274 9.40 -30.53 4.07
C GLY A 274 10.00 -30.42 2.68
N GLU A 275 9.76 -31.37 1.78
CA GLU A 275 10.31 -31.37 0.42
C GLU A 275 9.51 -30.45 -0.53
N SER A 276 8.22 -30.25 -0.27
CA SER A 276 7.32 -29.40 -1.07
C SER A 276 7.69 -27.93 -1.08
N ALA A 277 8.44 -27.44 -0.11
CA ALA A 277 8.95 -26.06 -0.09
C ALA A 277 9.87 -25.76 -1.27
N ARG A 278 10.39 -26.79 -1.95
CA ARG A 278 11.30 -26.69 -3.10
C ARG A 278 10.63 -26.88 -4.45
N SER A 279 9.43 -27.47 -4.53
CA SER A 279 8.73 -27.76 -5.78
C SER A 279 7.65 -26.73 -6.14
N THR A 280 7.68 -26.25 -7.37
CA THR A 280 6.76 -25.22 -7.89
C THR A 280 5.33 -25.74 -8.07
N LYS A 281 5.13 -27.08 -8.20
CA LYS A 281 3.84 -27.71 -8.48
C LYS A 281 2.98 -27.91 -7.24
N GLU A 282 3.58 -28.13 -6.07
CA GLU A 282 2.85 -28.43 -4.81
C GLU A 282 2.38 -27.17 -4.09
N SER A 283 2.96 -26.00 -4.39
CA SER A 283 2.49 -24.70 -3.88
C SER A 283 1.04 -24.38 -4.26
N ASP A 284 0.49 -25.01 -5.31
CA ASP A 284 -0.87 -24.78 -5.78
C ASP A 284 -1.94 -25.48 -4.96
N ALA A 285 -1.59 -26.57 -4.24
CA ALA A 285 -2.50 -27.32 -3.37
C ALA A 285 -2.62 -26.72 -1.95
N PHE A 286 -1.71 -25.80 -1.58
CA PHE A 286 -1.70 -25.18 -0.26
C PHE A 286 -2.88 -24.21 -0.06
N PRO A 287 -3.67 -24.33 1.03
CA PRO A 287 -4.82 -23.46 1.30
C PRO A 287 -4.38 -22.11 1.87
N ILE A 288 -3.81 -21.25 1.01
CA ILE A 288 -3.20 -19.97 1.39
C ILE A 288 -4.23 -19.00 1.96
N GLU A 289 -5.45 -19.05 1.44
CA GLU A 289 -6.59 -18.26 1.90
C GLU A 289 -6.87 -18.56 3.38
N LYS A 290 -6.93 -19.84 3.74
CA LYS A 290 -7.14 -20.28 5.12
C LYS A 290 -5.98 -19.85 6.02
N ALA A 291 -4.74 -20.02 5.56
CA ALA A 291 -3.54 -19.66 6.32
C ALA A 291 -3.48 -18.18 6.70
N ARG A 292 -3.90 -17.29 5.78
CA ARG A 292 -3.89 -15.83 5.98
C ARG A 292 -5.14 -15.34 6.70
N LEU A 293 -6.33 -15.79 6.31
CA LEU A 293 -7.59 -15.29 6.87
C LEU A 293 -7.87 -15.75 8.30
N GLN A 294 -7.31 -16.88 8.76
CA GLN A 294 -7.37 -17.26 10.17
C GLN A 294 -6.79 -16.21 11.12
N ILE A 295 -5.83 -15.42 10.65
CA ILE A 295 -5.27 -14.30 11.42
C ILE A 295 -5.93 -12.97 11.00
N GLY A 296 -6.30 -12.81 9.73
CA GLY A 296 -6.92 -11.60 9.20
C GLY A 296 -8.30 -11.29 9.79
N ILE A 297 -9.14 -12.30 9.96
CA ILE A 297 -10.51 -12.13 10.49
C ILE A 297 -10.48 -11.68 11.97
N PRO A 298 -9.76 -12.33 12.91
CA PRO A 298 -9.62 -11.81 14.26
C PRO A 298 -9.00 -10.42 14.34
N ALA A 299 -7.98 -10.13 13.50
CA ALA A 299 -7.37 -8.80 13.44
C ALA A 299 -8.39 -7.74 13.00
N THR A 300 -9.32 -8.06 12.10
CA THR A 300 -10.41 -7.17 11.69
C THR A 300 -11.37 -6.89 12.84
N TYR A 301 -11.78 -7.90 13.60
CA TYR A 301 -12.65 -7.69 14.76
C TYR A 301 -11.96 -6.89 15.84
N ALA A 302 -10.66 -7.12 16.09
CA ALA A 302 -9.86 -6.29 16.98
C ALA A 302 -9.81 -4.84 16.50
N SER A 303 -9.67 -4.60 15.19
CA SER A 303 -9.72 -3.26 14.59
C SER A 303 -11.08 -2.59 14.81
N ALA A 304 -12.18 -3.33 14.64
CA ALA A 304 -13.53 -2.80 14.87
C ALA A 304 -13.71 -2.37 16.34
N ILE A 305 -13.33 -3.20 17.29
CA ILE A 305 -13.42 -2.90 18.73
C ILE A 305 -12.59 -1.66 19.07
N THR A 306 -11.35 -1.57 18.60
CA THR A 306 -10.46 -0.45 18.91
C THR A 306 -10.96 0.86 18.31
N VAL A 307 -11.54 0.85 17.11
CA VAL A 307 -12.11 2.04 16.46
C VAL A 307 -13.38 2.50 17.17
N ILE A 308 -14.26 1.59 17.58
CA ILE A 308 -15.45 1.96 18.41
C ILE A 308 -14.99 2.63 19.70
N THR A 309 -14.09 1.99 20.43
CA THR A 309 -13.60 2.52 21.71
C THR A 309 -12.95 3.89 21.55
N TYR A 310 -12.11 4.05 20.50
CA TYR A 310 -11.52 5.35 20.15
C TYR A 310 -12.60 6.42 19.94
N GLY A 311 -13.61 6.14 19.15
CA GLY A 311 -14.68 7.09 18.82
C GLY A 311 -15.43 7.57 20.07
N TRP A 312 -15.78 6.66 20.97
CA TRP A 312 -16.50 7.02 22.20
C TRP A 312 -15.60 7.73 23.22
N VAL A 313 -14.35 7.32 23.38
CA VAL A 313 -13.37 8.01 24.22
C VAL A 313 -13.16 9.45 23.76
N MET A 314 -13.10 9.67 22.44
CA MET A 314 -13.00 11.00 21.84
C MET A 314 -14.31 11.80 22.02
N GLN A 315 -15.47 11.14 21.86
CA GLN A 315 -16.80 11.76 21.98
C GLN A 315 -17.02 12.37 23.36
N TYR A 316 -16.68 11.65 24.43
CA TYR A 316 -16.87 12.08 25.80
C TYR A 316 -15.79 13.03 26.33
N LYS A 317 -14.85 13.46 25.48
CA LYS A 317 -13.78 14.39 25.83
C LYS A 317 -13.06 13.95 27.11
N THR A 318 -12.65 12.69 27.18
CA THR A 318 -11.86 12.17 28.30
C THR A 318 -10.47 12.84 28.34
N SER A 319 -9.64 12.49 29.34
CA SER A 319 -8.26 12.97 29.32
C SER A 319 -7.55 12.63 28.00
N VAL A 320 -6.64 13.48 27.53
CA VAL A 320 -5.90 13.31 26.25
C VAL A 320 -5.22 11.93 26.16
N ALA A 321 -4.84 11.34 27.29
CA ALA A 321 -4.22 10.02 27.33
C ALA A 321 -5.15 8.92 26.77
N GLY A 322 -6.46 9.02 27.00
CA GLY A 322 -7.43 8.03 26.52
C GLY A 322 -7.41 7.84 25.00
N PRO A 323 -7.70 8.92 24.22
CA PRO A 323 -7.60 8.85 22.76
C PRO A 323 -6.24 8.42 22.24
N LEU A 324 -5.13 8.88 22.86
CA LEU A 324 -3.78 8.54 22.43
C LEU A 324 -3.44 7.06 22.61
N ILE A 325 -3.85 6.46 23.74
CA ILE A 325 -3.69 5.01 23.96
C ILE A 325 -4.52 4.24 22.93
N MET A 326 -5.75 4.67 22.67
CA MET A 326 -6.60 3.99 21.69
C MET A 326 -6.05 4.13 20.28
N LEU A 327 -5.42 5.26 19.90
CA LEU A 327 -4.74 5.43 18.61
C LEU A 327 -3.61 4.42 18.42
N PHE A 328 -2.85 4.07 19.45
CA PHE A 328 -1.86 3.02 19.39
C PHE A 328 -2.50 1.67 18.99
N PHE A 329 -3.60 1.28 19.66
CA PHE A 329 -4.28 0.04 19.36
C PHE A 329 -4.96 0.05 18.00
N VAL A 330 -5.55 1.17 17.56
CA VAL A 330 -6.09 1.37 16.22
C VAL A 330 -4.99 1.19 15.18
N GLY A 331 -3.83 1.83 15.37
CA GLY A 331 -2.67 1.68 14.49
C GLY A 331 -2.19 0.23 14.40
N ASN A 332 -2.10 -0.48 15.54
CA ASN A 332 -1.65 -1.86 15.59
C ASN A 332 -2.63 -2.81 14.88
N ALA A 333 -3.89 -2.80 15.25
CA ALA A 333 -4.89 -3.74 14.75
C ALA A 333 -5.20 -3.51 13.26
N THR A 334 -5.46 -2.25 12.86
CA THR A 334 -5.86 -1.92 11.48
C THR A 334 -4.72 -2.16 10.50
N THR A 335 -3.48 -1.78 10.86
CA THR A 335 -2.30 -2.05 10.03
C THR A 335 -2.05 -3.55 9.89
N GLY A 336 -2.23 -4.30 10.99
CA GLY A 336 -2.12 -5.75 10.98
C GLY A 336 -3.09 -6.41 10.01
N ALA A 337 -4.38 -6.09 10.13
CA ALA A 337 -5.40 -6.60 9.23
C ALA A 337 -5.12 -6.22 7.76
N PHE A 338 -4.77 -4.96 7.50
CA PHE A 338 -4.45 -4.49 6.15
C PHE A 338 -3.27 -5.24 5.53
N ASN A 339 -2.21 -5.50 6.30
CA ASN A 339 -1.04 -6.25 5.82
C ASN A 339 -1.41 -7.69 5.46
N VAL A 340 -2.31 -8.33 6.21
CA VAL A 340 -2.78 -9.67 5.89
C VAL A 340 -3.48 -9.70 4.52
N PHE A 341 -4.40 -8.77 4.26
CA PHE A 341 -5.12 -8.72 2.98
C PHE A 341 -4.21 -8.36 1.81
N SER A 342 -3.31 -7.40 2.00
CA SER A 342 -2.31 -7.05 0.98
C SER A 342 -1.40 -8.21 0.61
N THR A 343 -0.97 -8.99 1.60
CA THR A 343 -0.14 -10.18 1.37
C THR A 343 -0.94 -11.26 0.66
N LEU A 344 -2.19 -11.50 1.08
CA LEU A 344 -3.06 -12.51 0.49
C LEU A 344 -3.29 -12.25 -1.01
N ILE A 345 -3.59 -11.02 -1.41
CA ILE A 345 -3.78 -10.65 -2.82
C ILE A 345 -2.54 -10.94 -3.67
N VAL A 346 -1.35 -10.64 -3.15
CA VAL A 346 -0.08 -10.92 -3.84
C VAL A 346 0.18 -12.42 -3.92
N ASP A 347 -0.12 -13.16 -2.85
CA ASP A 347 0.07 -14.61 -2.77
C ASP A 347 -0.86 -15.37 -3.75
N ILE A 348 -2.09 -14.91 -3.95
CA ILE A 348 -3.05 -15.50 -4.92
C ILE A 348 -2.61 -15.19 -6.36
N ASN A 349 -2.01 -14.02 -6.62
CA ASN A 349 -1.65 -13.57 -7.97
C ASN A 349 -0.13 -13.58 -8.21
N LEU A 350 0.54 -14.69 -7.92
CA LEU A 350 2.01 -14.84 -8.03
C LEU A 350 2.58 -14.58 -9.43
N HIS A 351 1.78 -14.79 -10.49
CA HIS A 351 2.20 -14.53 -11.87
C HIS A 351 2.20 -13.04 -12.23
N GLN A 352 1.41 -12.22 -11.53
CA GLN A 352 1.25 -10.79 -11.81
C GLN A 352 1.19 -9.96 -10.50
N PRO A 353 2.21 -10.04 -9.63
CA PRO A 353 2.18 -9.40 -8.32
C PRO A 353 2.10 -7.86 -8.40
N GLY A 354 2.74 -7.26 -9.41
CA GLY A 354 2.69 -5.82 -9.65
C GLY A 354 1.28 -5.35 -10.02
N THR A 355 0.60 -6.07 -10.93
CA THR A 355 -0.77 -5.78 -11.34
C THR A 355 -1.76 -5.97 -10.18
N ALA A 356 -1.56 -7.00 -9.35
CA ALA A 356 -2.36 -7.24 -8.15
C ALA A 356 -2.19 -6.14 -7.09
N SER A 357 -0.96 -5.67 -6.89
CA SER A 357 -0.66 -4.54 -6.00
C SER A 357 -1.26 -3.24 -6.52
N ALA A 358 -1.23 -3.00 -7.83
CA ALA A 358 -1.86 -1.84 -8.47
C ALA A 358 -3.39 -1.88 -8.32
N ALA A 359 -4.02 -3.06 -8.49
CA ALA A 359 -5.45 -3.26 -8.26
C ALA A 359 -5.83 -2.98 -6.79
N ASN A 360 -5.03 -3.47 -5.84
CA ASN A 360 -5.22 -3.18 -4.42
C ASN A 360 -5.12 -1.67 -4.12
N ASN A 361 -4.13 -0.99 -4.71
CA ASN A 361 -4.00 0.46 -4.54
C ASN A 361 -5.17 1.23 -5.15
N LEU A 362 -5.65 0.81 -6.34
CA LEU A 362 -6.78 1.42 -7.02
C LEU A 362 -8.07 1.29 -6.18
N ALA A 363 -8.39 0.09 -5.71
CA ALA A 363 -9.57 -0.15 -4.87
C ALA A 363 -9.50 0.63 -3.55
N ARG A 364 -8.37 0.58 -2.86
CA ARG A 364 -8.09 1.23 -1.59
C ARG A 364 -8.22 2.74 -1.66
N CYS A 365 -7.50 3.38 -2.59
CA CYS A 365 -7.48 4.83 -2.71
C CYS A 365 -8.79 5.37 -3.31
N GLY A 366 -9.42 4.64 -4.23
CA GLY A 366 -10.74 5.00 -4.76
C GLY A 366 -11.82 5.01 -3.68
N MET A 367 -11.90 3.96 -2.85
CA MET A 367 -12.83 3.90 -1.72
C MET A 367 -12.46 4.94 -0.64
N GLY A 368 -11.16 5.11 -0.36
CA GLY A 368 -10.67 6.14 0.56
C GLY A 368 -11.10 7.53 0.13
N ALA A 369 -10.99 7.88 -1.15
CA ALA A 369 -11.45 9.17 -1.68
C ALA A 369 -12.96 9.38 -1.47
N ALA A 370 -13.78 8.35 -1.79
CA ALA A 370 -15.22 8.42 -1.60
C ALA A 370 -15.60 8.65 -0.13
N PHE A 371 -15.02 7.86 0.79
CA PHE A 371 -15.34 7.98 2.21
C PHE A 371 -14.77 9.24 2.84
N THR A 372 -13.62 9.74 2.39
CA THR A 372 -13.06 11.02 2.81
C THR A 372 -14.04 12.16 2.52
N ALA A 373 -14.68 12.15 1.35
CA ALA A 373 -15.65 13.18 0.98
C ALA A 373 -16.86 13.25 1.92
N PHE A 374 -17.23 12.13 2.54
CA PHE A 374 -18.36 12.05 3.48
C PHE A 374 -17.94 12.14 4.96
N ALA A 375 -16.65 12.04 5.29
CA ALA A 375 -16.18 11.94 6.66
C ALA A 375 -16.61 13.12 7.55
N GLN A 376 -16.37 14.35 7.11
CA GLN A 376 -16.71 15.56 7.87
C GLN A 376 -18.22 15.80 8.02
N PRO A 377 -19.02 15.75 6.93
CA PRO A 377 -20.48 15.82 7.04
C PRO A 377 -21.04 14.77 8.00
N LEU A 378 -20.52 13.54 7.96
CA LEU A 378 -20.99 12.44 8.80
C LEU A 378 -20.68 12.72 10.29
N VAL A 379 -19.45 13.13 10.62
CA VAL A 379 -19.08 13.49 11.98
C VAL A 379 -19.88 14.69 12.49
N GLY A 380 -20.17 15.67 11.63
CA GLY A 380 -20.99 16.82 11.98
C GLY A 380 -22.45 16.44 12.27
N ALA A 381 -22.98 15.45 11.58
CA ALA A 381 -24.39 15.01 11.72
C ALA A 381 -24.61 14.09 12.94
N ILE A 382 -23.75 13.08 13.14
CA ILE A 382 -23.97 12.03 14.15
C ILE A 382 -22.89 11.96 15.25
N GLY A 383 -21.87 12.80 15.15
CA GLY A 383 -20.73 12.80 16.08
C GLY A 383 -19.71 11.71 15.80
N ILE A 384 -18.50 11.85 16.43
CA ILE A 384 -17.36 10.95 16.18
C ILE A 384 -17.60 9.53 16.72
N GLY A 385 -18.31 9.38 17.85
CA GLY A 385 -18.60 8.08 18.45
C GLY A 385 -19.47 7.22 17.54
N TRP A 386 -20.59 7.76 17.05
CA TRP A 386 -21.47 7.05 16.14
C TRP A 386 -20.85 6.83 14.76
N THR A 387 -20.05 7.78 14.26
CA THR A 387 -19.29 7.61 13.01
C THR A 387 -18.33 6.42 13.13
N SER A 388 -17.56 6.33 14.20
CA SER A 388 -16.65 5.21 14.44
C SER A 388 -17.38 3.89 14.60
N THR A 389 -18.54 3.90 15.27
CA THR A 389 -19.40 2.72 15.41
C THR A 389 -19.95 2.27 14.05
N ALA A 390 -20.40 3.19 13.21
CA ALA A 390 -20.90 2.89 11.85
C ALA A 390 -19.81 2.28 10.97
N VAL A 391 -18.58 2.81 11.01
CA VAL A 391 -17.42 2.27 10.30
C VAL A 391 -17.10 0.85 10.76
N ALA A 392 -17.02 0.63 12.06
CA ALA A 392 -16.74 -0.68 12.62
C ALA A 392 -17.85 -1.70 12.31
N PHE A 393 -19.11 -1.27 12.39
CA PHE A 393 -20.24 -2.10 12.01
C PHE A 393 -20.19 -2.51 10.53
N LEU A 394 -19.81 -1.59 9.65
CA LEU A 394 -19.61 -1.89 8.22
C LEU A 394 -18.55 -2.98 8.03
N TRP A 395 -17.44 -2.94 8.76
CA TRP A 395 -16.40 -3.99 8.69
C TRP A 395 -16.92 -5.33 9.16
N VAL A 396 -17.67 -5.36 10.26
CA VAL A 396 -18.29 -6.58 10.80
C VAL A 396 -19.35 -7.11 9.83
N ALA A 397 -20.21 -6.25 9.29
CA ALA A 397 -21.26 -6.64 8.33
C ALA A 397 -20.69 -7.20 7.02
N MET A 398 -19.50 -6.71 6.59
CA MET A 398 -18.80 -7.20 5.41
C MET A 398 -17.93 -8.44 5.69
N SER A 399 -17.68 -8.80 6.96
CA SER A 399 -16.81 -9.94 7.32
C SER A 399 -17.26 -11.29 6.76
N PRO A 400 -18.57 -11.60 6.53
CA PRO A 400 -18.98 -12.84 5.86
C PRO A 400 -18.34 -13.03 4.48
N CYS A 401 -17.96 -11.95 3.78
CA CYS A 401 -17.21 -12.05 2.52
C CYS A 401 -15.84 -12.72 2.72
N LEU A 402 -15.16 -12.43 3.83
CA LEU A 402 -13.87 -13.06 4.17
C LEU A 402 -14.03 -14.54 4.51
N TRP A 403 -15.09 -14.90 5.25
CA TRP A 403 -15.43 -16.29 5.52
C TRP A 403 -15.74 -17.05 4.23
N ALA A 404 -16.47 -16.42 3.29
CA ALA A 404 -16.74 -16.99 1.99
C ALA A 404 -15.44 -17.26 1.21
N VAL A 405 -14.49 -16.31 1.19
CA VAL A 405 -13.18 -16.49 0.55
C VAL A 405 -12.38 -17.60 1.27
N MET A 406 -12.42 -17.69 2.61
CA MET A 406 -11.70 -18.71 3.36
C MET A 406 -12.21 -20.12 3.05
N ILE A 407 -13.52 -20.29 2.85
CA ILE A 407 -14.15 -21.60 2.61
C ILE A 407 -14.11 -21.98 1.13
N TRP A 408 -14.44 -21.05 0.25
CA TRP A 408 -14.62 -21.31 -1.19
C TRP A 408 -13.45 -20.86 -2.06
N GLY A 409 -12.55 -20.03 -1.56
CA GLY A 409 -11.38 -19.51 -2.29
C GLY A 409 -10.54 -20.62 -2.95
N PRO A 410 -10.14 -21.70 -2.23
CA PRO A 410 -9.39 -22.80 -2.83
C PRO A 410 -10.11 -23.45 -4.02
N LYS A 411 -11.44 -23.59 -3.95
CA LYS A 411 -12.27 -24.16 -5.04
C LYS A 411 -12.30 -23.22 -6.26
N TRP A 412 -12.44 -21.91 -6.03
CA TRP A 412 -12.45 -20.92 -7.12
C TRP A 412 -11.11 -20.85 -7.81
N ARG A 413 -10.00 -20.91 -7.06
CA ARG A 413 -8.64 -20.95 -7.61
C ARG A 413 -8.41 -22.20 -8.45
N ALA A 414 -8.83 -23.36 -7.99
CA ALA A 414 -8.74 -24.61 -8.74
C ALA A 414 -9.54 -24.56 -10.05
N ALA A 415 -10.77 -24.04 -9.99
CA ALA A 415 -11.62 -23.89 -11.19
C ALA A 415 -11.01 -22.90 -12.22
N LYS A 416 -10.39 -21.80 -11.74
CA LYS A 416 -9.69 -20.83 -12.58
C LYS A 416 -8.50 -21.48 -13.33
N LYS A 417 -7.72 -22.32 -12.62
CA LYS A 417 -6.58 -23.02 -13.19
C LYS A 417 -7.02 -24.02 -14.25
N ALA A 418 -8.02 -24.84 -13.97
CA ALA A 418 -8.58 -25.80 -14.92
C ALA A 418 -9.09 -25.12 -16.19
N LYS A 419 -9.73 -23.94 -16.06
CA LYS A 419 -10.18 -23.16 -17.23
C LYS A 419 -9.02 -22.59 -18.04
N ALA A 420 -7.92 -22.19 -17.39
CA ALA A 420 -6.73 -21.70 -18.08
C ALA A 420 -6.03 -22.83 -18.87
N GLU A 421 -5.89 -24.01 -18.28
CA GLU A 421 -5.31 -25.21 -18.93
C GLU A 421 -6.14 -25.68 -20.14
N GLN A 422 -7.48 -25.60 -20.04
CA GLN A 422 -8.35 -25.92 -21.19
C GLN A 422 -8.16 -24.95 -22.37
N LEU A 423 -7.96 -23.66 -22.09
CA LEU A 423 -7.73 -22.63 -23.13
C LEU A 423 -6.34 -22.73 -23.77
N GLU A 424 -5.35 -23.25 -23.07
CA GLU A 424 -4.02 -23.50 -23.61
C GLU A 424 -3.96 -24.81 -24.42
N GLY A 425 -4.71 -25.82 -24.04
CA GLY A 425 -4.82 -27.09 -24.77
C GLY A 425 -5.64 -27.01 -26.08
N THR A 426 -6.36 -25.89 -26.28
CA THR A 426 -7.18 -25.67 -27.49
C THR A 426 -6.45 -24.77 -28.54
N LYS A 427 -5.25 -24.33 -28.23
CA LYS A 427 -4.34 -23.59 -29.14
C LYS A 427 -3.22 -24.48 -29.63
#